data_8e9e7f47f7ca1a0cf834a91a1984cd67
#
_entry.id   8e9e7f47f7ca1a0cf834a91a1984cd67
#
_cell.length_a   1.000
_cell.length_b   1.000
_cell.length_c   1.000
_cell.angle_alpha   90.00
_cell.angle_beta   90.00
_cell.angle_gamma   90.00
#
_symmetry.space_group_name_H-M   'P 1'
#
loop_
_entity.id
_entity.type
_entity.pdbx_description
1 polymer ?
#
loop_
_entity_poly.entity_id
_entity_poly.type
_entity_poly.pdbx_seq_one_letter_code
_entity_poly.pdbx_strand_id
1 'polypeptide(L)'
;MRIIVADCSARYSGRLNASLPRAKRVILVKADQSCLIFSELGSYKPLNWMAAPCMLREISKGSPRYASACTDMDIDSEGRGDRDEDPEGIPGPQDMPAPPMKFLHVSADKSSDTLIIALWDIFSDSDFNLGEDPGLTKDGVEDHLQHYLAVQIERIGKGAKLVRREYPTAIGPVDIMAVDADGMHVAIEIKRHGGIDGVEQLTRYCELLNRDTSLAPVRGIFAAQTITAQART
;
A
#
# COMPACT_ATOMS: atom_id res chain seq x y z
N MET A 1 -14.13 6.63 11.99
CA MET A 1 -13.04 5.62 12.07
C MET A 1 -13.17 4.88 13.38
N ARG A 2 -13.14 3.54 13.34
CA ARG A 2 -13.18 2.70 14.54
C ARG A 2 -11.83 2.01 14.74
N ILE A 3 -11.38 1.97 15.99
CA ILE A 3 -10.12 1.33 16.39
C ILE A 3 -10.45 0.26 17.41
N ILE A 4 -10.10 -0.99 17.10
CA ILE A 4 -10.33 -2.13 17.99
C ILE A 4 -8.96 -2.73 18.35
N VAL A 5 -8.71 -2.91 19.65
CA VAL A 5 -7.58 -3.70 20.14
C VAL A 5 -8.15 -4.99 20.71
N ALA A 6 -7.80 -6.11 20.11
CA ALA A 6 -8.42 -7.38 20.47
C ALA A 6 -7.45 -8.55 20.31
N ASP A 7 -7.70 -9.61 21.07
CA ASP A 7 -7.17 -10.94 20.77
C ASP A 7 -8.01 -11.53 19.65
N CYS A 8 -7.41 -11.75 18.50
CA CYS A 8 -8.12 -12.09 17.27
C CYS A 8 -7.33 -13.03 16.36
N SER A 9 -8.06 -13.82 15.58
CA SER A 9 -7.54 -14.47 14.37
C SER A 9 -8.27 -13.93 13.14
N ALA A 10 -7.72 -14.13 11.95
CA ALA A 10 -8.37 -13.70 10.74
C ALA A 10 -8.12 -14.66 9.59
N ARG A 11 -9.12 -14.79 8.71
CA ARG A 11 -9.04 -15.55 7.45
C ARG A 11 -9.50 -14.67 6.30
N TYR A 12 -8.68 -14.57 5.29
CA TYR A 12 -9.03 -13.99 4.01
C TYR A 12 -9.23 -15.11 3.00
N SER A 13 -10.33 -15.07 2.27
CA SER A 13 -10.67 -16.00 1.19
C SER A 13 -11.08 -15.22 -0.05
N GLY A 14 -10.58 -15.62 -1.23
CA GLY A 14 -10.87 -14.95 -2.50
C GLY A 14 -9.79 -15.21 -3.53
N ARG A 15 -9.22 -14.16 -4.12
CA ARG A 15 -8.12 -14.26 -5.10
C ARG A 15 -6.90 -15.03 -4.56
N LEU A 16 -6.72 -15.03 -3.27
CA LEU A 16 -5.77 -15.85 -2.53
C LEU A 16 -6.40 -16.23 -1.19
N ASN A 17 -5.85 -17.23 -0.53
CA ASN A 17 -6.24 -17.58 0.84
C ASN A 17 -5.09 -17.21 1.78
N ALA A 18 -5.41 -16.52 2.86
CA ALA A 18 -4.45 -16.16 3.89
C ALA A 18 -5.08 -16.27 5.28
N SER A 19 -4.33 -16.74 6.27
CA SER A 19 -4.78 -16.83 7.65
C SER A 19 -3.80 -16.12 8.58
N LEU A 20 -4.33 -15.49 9.61
CA LEU A 20 -3.60 -14.94 10.73
C LEU A 20 -3.96 -15.74 11.97
N PRO A 21 -3.03 -16.48 12.59
CA PRO A 21 -3.24 -17.18 13.85
C PRO A 21 -3.68 -16.19 14.95
N ARG A 22 -4.29 -16.73 16.01
CA ARG A 22 -4.76 -15.94 17.15
C ARG A 22 -3.61 -15.16 17.80
N ALA A 23 -3.77 -13.85 17.95
CA ALA A 23 -2.87 -12.95 18.64
C ALA A 23 -3.54 -11.60 18.93
N LYS A 24 -2.99 -10.82 19.86
CA LYS A 24 -3.42 -9.44 20.11
C LYS A 24 -3.00 -8.54 18.96
N ARG A 25 -3.97 -7.82 18.38
CA ARG A 25 -3.78 -6.95 17.21
C ARG A 25 -4.61 -5.69 17.29
N VAL A 26 -4.24 -4.73 16.47
CA VAL A 26 -5.06 -3.54 16.21
C VAL A 26 -5.82 -3.76 14.90
N ILE A 27 -7.12 -3.52 14.94
CA ILE A 27 -8.02 -3.54 13.78
C ILE A 27 -8.52 -2.12 13.57
N LEU A 28 -8.30 -1.58 12.38
CA LEU A 28 -8.82 -0.27 11.96
C LEU A 28 -9.96 -0.48 10.98
N VAL A 29 -11.12 0.13 11.27
CA VAL A 29 -12.24 0.20 10.35
C VAL A 29 -12.45 1.67 9.98
N LYS A 30 -12.28 1.99 8.70
CA LYS A 30 -12.41 3.36 8.19
C LYS A 30 -13.87 3.72 7.91
N ALA A 31 -14.15 4.98 7.63
CA ALA A 31 -15.49 5.45 7.33
C ALA A 31 -16.09 4.83 6.06
N ASP A 32 -15.23 4.45 5.10
CA ASP A 32 -15.59 3.72 3.87
C ASP A 32 -15.72 2.20 4.09
N GLN A 33 -15.75 1.75 5.35
CA GLN A 33 -15.80 0.34 5.80
C GLN A 33 -14.56 -0.48 5.44
N SER A 34 -13.54 0.10 4.82
CA SER A 34 -12.27 -0.63 4.65
C SER A 34 -11.70 -1.03 6.02
N CYS A 35 -11.17 -2.27 6.07
CA CYS A 35 -10.72 -2.90 7.30
C CYS A 35 -9.25 -3.30 7.17
N LEU A 36 -8.43 -2.96 8.17
CA LEU A 36 -6.99 -3.23 8.18
C LEU A 36 -6.60 -3.85 9.52
N ILE A 37 -5.67 -4.81 9.51
CA ILE A 37 -5.18 -5.52 10.69
C ILE A 37 -3.69 -5.29 10.83
N PHE A 38 -3.26 -4.84 12.02
CA PHE A 38 -1.86 -4.55 12.33
C PHE A 38 -1.36 -5.34 13.54
N SER A 39 -0.08 -5.72 13.51
CA SER A 39 0.67 -6.20 14.66
C SER A 39 1.42 -5.05 15.34
N GLU A 40 1.92 -5.29 16.54
CA GLU A 40 2.73 -4.33 17.30
C GLU A 40 4.08 -4.06 16.63
N LEU A 41 4.70 -5.07 16.05
CA LEU A 41 6.02 -5.00 15.42
C LEU A 41 5.96 -5.44 13.96
N GLY A 42 7.00 -5.11 13.22
CA GLY A 42 7.19 -5.56 11.84
C GLY A 42 7.05 -4.44 10.82
N SER A 43 6.25 -4.66 9.79
CA SER A 43 6.08 -3.70 8.70
C SER A 43 5.13 -2.56 9.07
N TYR A 44 5.33 -1.37 8.47
CA TYR A 44 4.34 -0.28 8.48
C TYR A 44 3.05 -0.63 7.69
N LYS A 45 3.08 -1.69 6.88
CA LYS A 45 1.92 -2.19 6.14
C LYS A 45 1.05 -3.06 7.03
N PRO A 46 -0.28 -3.08 6.81
CA PRO A 46 -1.15 -4.03 7.51
C PRO A 46 -0.78 -5.48 7.16
N LEU A 47 -0.97 -6.39 8.13
CA LEU A 47 -0.80 -7.82 7.92
C LEU A 47 -1.83 -8.38 6.96
N ASN A 48 -3.06 -7.88 7.02
CA ASN A 48 -4.16 -8.19 6.14
C ASN A 48 -5.13 -7.01 6.06
N TRP A 49 -5.87 -6.90 4.94
CA TRP A 49 -6.85 -5.82 4.76
C TRP A 49 -7.91 -6.17 3.72
N MET A 50 -9.06 -5.50 3.84
CA MET A 50 -10.07 -5.40 2.80
C MET A 50 -10.24 -3.94 2.44
N ALA A 51 -10.03 -3.60 1.16
CA ALA A 51 -10.20 -2.24 0.65
C ALA A 51 -11.66 -1.96 0.25
N ALA A 52 -12.07 -0.70 0.32
CA ALA A 52 -13.34 -0.26 -0.24
C ALA A 52 -13.37 -0.40 -1.78
N PRO A 53 -14.55 -0.61 -2.41
CA PRO A 53 -15.86 -0.75 -1.78
C PRO A 53 -16.07 -2.13 -1.16
N CYS A 54 -16.42 -2.15 0.11
CA CYS A 54 -16.68 -3.37 0.87
C CYS A 54 -17.75 -3.11 1.93
N MET A 55 -18.33 -4.17 2.49
CA MET A 55 -19.32 -4.12 3.55
C MET A 55 -18.84 -4.90 4.78
N LEU A 56 -18.82 -4.25 5.92
CA LEU A 56 -18.53 -4.87 7.21
C LEU A 56 -19.83 -5.22 7.94
N ARG A 57 -19.90 -6.44 8.46
CA ARG A 57 -21.00 -6.91 9.32
C ARG A 57 -20.43 -7.52 10.59
N GLU A 58 -21.04 -7.19 11.72
CA GLU A 58 -20.75 -7.87 12.99
C GLU A 58 -21.67 -9.08 13.17
N ILE A 59 -21.10 -10.19 13.62
CA ILE A 59 -21.81 -11.44 13.90
C ILE A 59 -21.53 -11.79 15.37
N SER A 60 -22.52 -11.65 16.23
CA SER A 60 -22.42 -11.95 17.67
C SER A 60 -22.95 -13.34 17.99
N LYS A 61 -22.59 -13.88 19.15
CA LYS A 61 -23.21 -15.09 19.72
C LYS A 61 -24.72 -15.00 19.68
N GLY A 62 -25.39 -16.08 19.27
CA GLY A 62 -26.86 -16.12 19.12
C GLY A 62 -27.37 -15.63 17.75
N SER A 63 -26.52 -15.04 16.91
CA SER A 63 -26.86 -14.77 15.52
C SER A 63 -26.96 -16.09 14.72
N PRO A 64 -27.95 -16.23 13.80
CA PRO A 64 -28.05 -17.41 12.93
C PRO A 64 -26.78 -17.68 12.10
N ARG A 65 -25.97 -16.67 11.87
CA ARG A 65 -24.71 -16.75 11.11
C ARG A 65 -23.49 -17.11 11.96
N TYR A 66 -23.62 -17.15 13.27
CA TYR A 66 -22.48 -17.38 14.16
C TYR A 66 -21.86 -18.75 13.97
N ALA A 67 -22.67 -19.80 13.90
CA ALA A 67 -22.19 -21.18 13.67
C ALA A 67 -21.47 -21.31 12.30
N SER A 68 -22.02 -20.69 11.25
CA SER A 68 -21.36 -20.66 9.94
C SER A 68 -20.02 -19.95 10.00
N ALA A 69 -19.92 -18.82 10.70
CA ALA A 69 -18.67 -18.08 10.85
C ALA A 69 -17.60 -18.88 11.63
N CYS A 70 -18.01 -19.69 12.63
CA CYS A 70 -17.11 -20.63 13.30
C CYS A 70 -16.56 -21.66 12.31
N THR A 71 -17.44 -22.26 11.50
CA THR A 71 -17.04 -23.26 10.49
C THR A 71 -16.11 -22.63 9.44
N ASP A 72 -16.41 -21.44 8.95
CA ASP A 72 -15.60 -20.73 7.96
C ASP A 72 -14.19 -20.39 8.47
N MET A 73 -14.02 -20.33 9.79
CA MET A 73 -12.75 -20.05 10.47
C MET A 73 -12.02 -21.30 10.95
N ASP A 74 -12.57 -22.51 10.76
CA ASP A 74 -12.07 -23.78 11.29
C ASP A 74 -11.74 -23.71 12.82
N ILE A 75 -12.55 -23.01 13.57
CA ILE A 75 -12.27 -22.76 15.00
C ILE A 75 -12.28 -24.04 15.80
N ASP A 76 -13.09 -25.03 15.39
CA ASP A 76 -13.14 -26.34 16.00
C ASP A 76 -11.86 -27.18 15.75
N SER A 77 -11.03 -26.81 14.76
CA SER A 77 -9.79 -27.50 14.41
C SER A 77 -8.52 -26.86 14.99
N GLU A 78 -8.58 -25.63 15.55
CA GLU A 78 -7.43 -24.95 16.14
C GLU A 78 -6.93 -25.59 17.47
N GLY A 79 -7.61 -26.62 17.98
CA GLY A 79 -7.15 -27.44 19.11
C GLY A 79 -6.18 -28.57 18.72
N ARG A 80 -5.96 -28.80 17.43
CA ARG A 80 -4.97 -29.78 16.94
C ARG A 80 -3.72 -29.07 16.43
N GLY A 81 -2.93 -28.48 17.33
CA GLY A 81 -1.50 -28.30 17.06
C GLY A 81 -0.88 -29.70 16.94
N ASP A 82 0.03 -29.89 15.94
CA ASP A 82 0.88 -31.07 15.80
C ASP A 82 1.46 -31.46 17.15
N ARG A 83 0.81 -32.41 17.82
CA ARG A 83 1.39 -33.18 18.90
C ARG A 83 1.47 -34.59 18.33
N ASP A 84 2.72 -35.06 18.29
CA ASP A 84 3.06 -36.45 18.08
C ASP A 84 2.07 -37.35 18.86
N GLU A 85 1.59 -38.37 18.17
CA GLU A 85 0.59 -39.30 18.60
C GLU A 85 0.90 -39.88 20.00
N ASP A 86 0.17 -39.40 21.00
CA ASP A 86 -0.01 -40.12 22.25
C ASP A 86 -1.47 -40.65 22.27
N PRO A 87 -1.70 -41.98 22.17
CA PRO A 87 -3.05 -42.52 21.92
C PRO A 87 -3.97 -42.58 23.17
N GLU A 88 -3.65 -41.94 24.28
CA GLU A 88 -4.40 -42.10 25.54
C GLU A 88 -4.93 -40.78 26.17
N GLY A 89 -5.19 -39.74 25.40
CA GLY A 89 -5.78 -38.53 25.94
C GLY A 89 -6.87 -37.92 25.08
N ILE A 90 -8.11 -38.39 25.22
CA ILE A 90 -9.28 -37.62 24.72
C ILE A 90 -9.34 -36.32 25.56
N PRO A 91 -9.15 -35.10 24.97
CA PRO A 91 -9.29 -33.86 25.72
C PRO A 91 -10.68 -33.78 26.33
N GLY A 92 -10.75 -33.58 27.64
CA GLY A 92 -12.00 -33.36 28.33
C GLY A 92 -12.69 -32.07 27.84
N PRO A 93 -14.00 -31.91 28.06
CA PRO A 93 -14.76 -30.71 27.63
C PRO A 93 -14.21 -29.37 28.19
N GLN A 94 -13.27 -29.41 29.11
CA GLN A 94 -12.63 -28.26 29.75
C GLN A 94 -11.39 -27.74 29.01
N ASP A 95 -10.84 -28.47 28.04
CA ASP A 95 -9.63 -28.10 27.29
C ASP A 95 -9.92 -27.44 25.95
N MET A 96 -11.18 -27.28 25.57
CA MET A 96 -11.52 -26.58 24.32
C MET A 96 -11.41 -25.07 24.53
N PRO A 97 -10.66 -24.35 23.67
CA PRO A 97 -10.59 -22.89 23.78
C PRO A 97 -12.00 -22.28 23.66
N ALA A 98 -12.29 -21.32 24.52
CA ALA A 98 -13.58 -20.65 24.50
C ALA A 98 -13.86 -20.09 23.09
N PRO A 99 -15.09 -20.22 22.58
CA PRO A 99 -15.43 -19.70 21.27
C PRO A 99 -15.35 -18.16 21.26
N PRO A 100 -15.10 -17.53 20.10
CA PRO A 100 -14.97 -16.08 19.99
C PRO A 100 -16.24 -15.35 20.46
N MET A 101 -16.12 -14.15 20.98
CA MET A 101 -17.25 -13.32 21.41
C MET A 101 -18.08 -12.85 20.21
N LYS A 102 -17.41 -12.46 19.13
CA LYS A 102 -18.03 -12.01 17.88
C LYS A 102 -17.08 -12.14 16.71
N PHE A 103 -17.62 -12.00 15.50
CA PHE A 103 -16.85 -11.90 14.27
C PHE A 103 -17.11 -10.56 13.60
N LEU A 104 -16.07 -10.05 12.92
CA LEU A 104 -16.22 -9.03 11.89
C LEU A 104 -16.12 -9.73 10.54
N HIS A 105 -17.17 -9.68 9.76
CA HIS A 105 -17.24 -10.25 8.41
C HIS A 105 -17.22 -9.10 7.41
N VAL A 106 -16.16 -9.00 6.63
CA VAL A 106 -15.98 -7.96 5.61
C VAL A 106 -16.03 -8.64 4.24
N SER A 107 -16.97 -8.22 3.41
CA SER A 107 -17.13 -8.72 2.04
C SER A 107 -16.88 -7.62 1.02
N ALA A 108 -16.14 -7.92 -0.03
CA ALA A 108 -15.95 -7.00 -1.14
C ALA A 108 -17.23 -6.90 -1.99
N ASP A 109 -17.55 -5.70 -2.49
CA ASP A 109 -18.78 -5.49 -3.28
C ASP A 109 -18.65 -6.02 -4.71
N LYS A 110 -17.42 -6.06 -5.24
CA LYS A 110 -17.15 -6.36 -6.67
C LYS A 110 -16.44 -7.69 -6.91
N SER A 111 -16.22 -8.48 -5.87
CA SER A 111 -15.58 -9.80 -5.96
C SER A 111 -16.14 -10.74 -4.88
N SER A 112 -15.75 -12.02 -4.93
CA SER A 112 -16.06 -12.99 -3.89
C SER A 112 -15.11 -12.94 -2.70
N ASP A 113 -14.27 -11.91 -2.63
CA ASP A 113 -13.27 -11.76 -1.56
C ASP A 113 -13.97 -11.50 -0.22
N THR A 114 -13.56 -12.23 0.80
CA THR A 114 -14.05 -12.08 2.17
C THR A 114 -12.91 -12.05 3.17
N LEU A 115 -13.05 -11.25 4.22
CA LEU A 115 -12.16 -11.23 5.37
C LEU A 115 -13.00 -11.44 6.62
N ILE A 116 -12.79 -12.55 7.30
CA ILE A 116 -13.47 -12.89 8.56
C ILE A 116 -12.44 -12.72 9.69
N ILE A 117 -12.81 -11.96 10.72
CA ILE A 117 -11.99 -11.74 11.90
C ILE A 117 -12.76 -12.24 13.12
N ALA A 118 -12.24 -13.26 13.79
CA ALA A 118 -12.78 -13.77 15.05
C ALA A 118 -12.16 -12.98 16.22
N LEU A 119 -12.99 -12.50 17.14
CA LEU A 119 -12.59 -11.71 18.30
C LEU A 119 -12.90 -12.47 19.58
N TRP A 120 -11.90 -12.73 20.43
CA TRP A 120 -12.04 -13.39 21.74
C TRP A 120 -12.13 -12.38 22.86
N ASP A 121 -11.07 -11.62 23.11
CA ASP A 121 -11.00 -10.58 24.12
C ASP A 121 -10.83 -9.22 23.45
N ILE A 122 -11.73 -8.30 23.78
CA ILE A 122 -11.69 -6.93 23.25
C ILE A 122 -11.18 -6.02 24.37
N PHE A 123 -9.96 -5.50 24.20
CA PHE A 123 -9.30 -4.62 25.16
C PHE A 123 -9.71 -3.15 24.99
N SER A 124 -10.03 -2.77 23.75
CA SER A 124 -10.53 -1.44 23.40
C SER A 124 -11.35 -1.52 22.12
N ASP A 125 -12.40 -0.73 22.06
CA ASP A 125 -13.28 -0.59 20.90
C ASP A 125 -13.81 0.85 20.91
N SER A 126 -13.27 1.71 20.07
CA SER A 126 -13.51 3.15 20.13
C SER A 126 -13.77 3.71 18.73
N ASP A 127 -14.79 4.55 18.63
CA ASP A 127 -15.14 5.27 17.42
C ASP A 127 -14.70 6.72 17.47
N PHE A 128 -14.18 7.21 16.36
CA PHE A 128 -13.70 8.58 16.19
C PHE A 128 -14.27 9.19 14.92
N ASN A 129 -14.77 10.42 15.04
CA ASN A 129 -15.04 11.27 13.89
C ASN A 129 -13.80 12.16 13.67
N LEU A 130 -13.06 11.92 12.61
CA LEU A 130 -11.83 12.67 12.32
C LEU A 130 -12.10 13.94 11.48
N GLY A 131 -13.36 14.16 11.05
CA GLY A 131 -13.72 15.26 10.17
C GLY A 131 -13.17 15.08 8.74
N GLU A 132 -13.13 16.16 8.01
CA GLU A 132 -12.53 16.21 6.68
C GLU A 132 -11.01 16.30 6.79
N ASP A 133 -10.33 15.46 6.03
CA ASP A 133 -8.87 15.49 5.93
C ASP A 133 -8.48 16.50 4.84
N PRO A 134 -7.70 17.55 5.15
CA PRO A 134 -7.24 18.53 4.17
C PRO A 134 -6.27 17.92 3.13
N GLY A 135 -5.92 16.66 3.30
CA GLY A 135 -4.98 15.96 2.44
C GLY A 135 -3.51 16.24 2.78
N LEU A 136 -2.63 15.52 2.12
CA LEU A 136 -1.19 15.72 2.25
C LEU A 136 -0.75 16.90 1.38
N THR A 137 -0.38 18.00 2.01
CA THR A 137 0.38 19.05 1.33
C THR A 137 1.82 18.56 1.19
N LYS A 138 2.20 18.11 0.01
CA LYS A 138 3.61 17.84 -0.29
C LYS A 138 4.32 19.17 -0.43
N ASP A 139 5.32 19.40 0.39
CA ASP A 139 6.26 20.51 0.18
C ASP A 139 6.98 20.23 -1.15
N GLY A 140 6.58 20.95 -2.19
CA GLY A 140 6.96 20.70 -3.58
C GLY A 140 8.42 21.09 -3.88
N VAL A 141 9.39 20.56 -3.11
CA VAL A 141 10.82 20.82 -3.38
C VAL A 141 11.17 20.42 -4.82
N GLU A 142 10.62 19.29 -5.31
CA GLU A 142 10.83 18.85 -6.69
C GLU A 142 10.10 19.77 -7.67
N ASP A 143 8.87 20.20 -7.38
CA ASP A 143 8.12 21.14 -8.20
C ASP A 143 8.76 22.55 -8.19
N HIS A 144 9.27 23.00 -7.05
CA HIS A 144 10.03 24.24 -6.97
C HIS A 144 11.33 24.17 -7.79
N LEU A 145 12.09 23.07 -7.68
CA LEU A 145 13.29 22.87 -8.49
C LEU A 145 12.96 22.83 -9.98
N GLN A 146 11.90 22.13 -10.35
CA GLN A 146 11.41 22.05 -11.73
C GLN A 146 11.02 23.45 -12.24
N HIS A 147 10.27 24.22 -11.43
CA HIS A 147 9.88 25.58 -11.80
C HIS A 147 11.11 26.50 -11.98
N TYR A 148 12.03 26.52 -11.02
CA TYR A 148 13.22 27.35 -11.08
C TYR A 148 14.14 26.97 -12.24
N LEU A 149 14.35 25.69 -12.48
CA LEU A 149 15.16 25.23 -13.61
C LEU A 149 14.50 25.57 -14.95
N ALA A 150 13.18 25.44 -15.05
CA ALA A 150 12.43 25.82 -16.26
C ALA A 150 12.54 27.31 -16.58
N VAL A 151 12.49 28.19 -15.55
CA VAL A 151 12.68 29.64 -15.70
C VAL A 151 14.15 29.98 -16.04
N GLN A 152 15.10 29.21 -15.55
CA GLN A 152 16.55 29.41 -15.75
C GLN A 152 17.14 28.31 -16.63
N ILE A 153 16.44 27.94 -17.70
CA ILE A 153 16.78 26.76 -18.51
C ILE A 153 18.19 26.86 -19.11
N GLU A 154 18.73 28.05 -19.32
CA GLU A 154 20.11 28.25 -19.79
C GLU A 154 21.18 27.74 -18.81
N ARG A 155 20.81 27.33 -17.59
CA ARG A 155 21.73 26.63 -16.68
C ARG A 155 22.17 25.25 -17.19
N ILE A 156 21.38 24.61 -18.05
CA ILE A 156 21.76 23.33 -18.67
C ILE A 156 22.73 23.52 -19.85
N GLY A 157 22.88 24.75 -20.34
CA GLY A 157 23.75 25.17 -21.43
C GLY A 157 23.29 26.51 -22.00
N LYS A 158 24.26 27.38 -22.34
CA LYS A 158 23.96 28.67 -22.93
C LYS A 158 23.17 28.51 -24.22
N GLY A 159 22.09 29.25 -24.38
CA GLY A 159 21.20 29.16 -25.55
C GLY A 159 20.15 28.05 -25.49
N ALA A 160 20.10 27.28 -24.39
CA ALA A 160 19.05 26.31 -24.18
C ALA A 160 17.68 26.98 -24.06
N LYS A 161 16.64 26.32 -24.58
CA LYS A 161 15.25 26.79 -24.55
C LYS A 161 14.34 25.76 -23.96
N LEU A 162 13.41 26.20 -23.12
CA LEU A 162 12.35 25.36 -22.59
C LEU A 162 11.37 24.99 -23.68
N VAL A 163 11.10 23.69 -23.87
CA VAL A 163 10.00 23.20 -24.72
C VAL A 163 8.73 23.09 -23.88
N ARG A 164 8.79 22.34 -22.78
CA ARG A 164 7.61 22.11 -21.91
C ARG A 164 8.04 21.52 -20.56
N ARG A 165 7.33 21.92 -19.50
CA ARG A 165 7.29 21.18 -18.22
C ARG A 165 6.28 20.05 -18.36
N GLU A 166 6.45 18.97 -17.58
CA GLU A 166 5.56 17.80 -17.59
C GLU A 166 5.30 17.32 -19.04
N TYR A 167 6.38 17.04 -19.76
CA TYR A 167 6.29 16.60 -21.16
C TYR A 167 5.68 15.19 -21.24
N PRO A 168 4.50 14.99 -21.87
CA PRO A 168 3.79 13.73 -21.83
C PRO A 168 4.53 12.64 -22.60
N THR A 169 4.63 11.44 -22.02
CA THR A 169 5.08 10.22 -22.69
C THR A 169 4.15 9.06 -22.37
N ALA A 170 4.29 7.95 -23.09
CA ALA A 170 3.49 6.74 -22.87
C ALA A 170 3.74 6.07 -21.50
N ILE A 171 4.85 6.41 -20.82
CA ILE A 171 5.25 5.82 -19.53
C ILE A 171 5.22 6.82 -18.37
N GLY A 172 4.63 8.00 -18.57
CA GLY A 172 4.54 9.11 -17.63
C GLY A 172 5.19 10.38 -18.17
N PRO A 173 4.99 11.54 -17.54
CA PRO A 173 5.59 12.79 -17.96
C PRO A 173 7.08 12.87 -17.62
N VAL A 174 7.85 13.49 -18.50
CA VAL A 174 9.22 13.95 -18.21
C VAL A 174 9.13 15.32 -17.54
N ASP A 175 9.84 15.54 -16.45
CA ASP A 175 9.73 16.78 -15.66
C ASP A 175 9.97 18.04 -16.50
N ILE A 176 11.02 18.05 -17.31
CA ILE A 176 11.30 19.15 -18.26
C ILE A 176 11.80 18.58 -19.59
N MET A 177 11.22 19.05 -20.68
CA MET A 177 11.77 18.93 -22.03
C MET A 177 12.34 20.27 -22.47
N ALA A 178 13.56 20.26 -22.94
CA ALA A 178 14.28 21.43 -23.45
C ALA A 178 14.94 21.12 -24.81
N VAL A 179 15.43 22.15 -25.48
CA VAL A 179 16.30 22.06 -26.65
C VAL A 179 17.57 22.87 -26.36
N ASP A 180 18.74 22.30 -26.63
CA ASP A 180 19.99 23.01 -26.45
C ASP A 180 20.32 23.93 -27.65
N ALA A 181 21.47 24.60 -27.59
CA ALA A 181 21.88 25.57 -28.63
C ALA A 181 22.06 24.93 -30.01
N ASP A 182 22.37 23.65 -30.06
CA ASP A 182 22.58 22.89 -31.30
C ASP A 182 21.28 22.29 -31.85
N GLY A 183 20.16 22.51 -31.17
CA GLY A 183 18.86 22.00 -31.57
C GLY A 183 18.59 20.57 -31.06
N MET A 184 19.44 20.01 -30.21
CA MET A 184 19.25 18.69 -29.62
C MET A 184 18.24 18.74 -28.49
N HIS A 185 17.30 17.80 -28.48
CA HIS A 185 16.34 17.66 -27.39
C HIS A 185 17.02 17.14 -26.11
N VAL A 186 16.57 17.67 -24.97
CA VAL A 186 17.12 17.35 -23.65
C VAL A 186 15.95 16.99 -22.71
N ALA A 187 15.88 15.74 -22.29
CA ALA A 187 14.96 15.29 -21.25
C ALA A 187 15.62 15.45 -19.89
N ILE A 188 14.93 16.09 -18.95
CA ILE A 188 15.46 16.37 -17.60
C ILE A 188 14.55 15.73 -16.59
N GLU A 189 15.12 14.89 -15.74
CA GLU A 189 14.46 14.30 -14.55
C GLU A 189 15.00 14.95 -13.29
N ILE A 190 14.11 15.34 -12.38
CA ILE A 190 14.43 16.10 -11.17
C ILE A 190 14.02 15.28 -9.93
N LYS A 191 14.95 15.16 -8.98
CA LYS A 191 14.69 14.49 -7.70
C LYS A 191 15.27 15.31 -6.55
N ARG A 192 14.66 15.23 -5.39
CA ARG A 192 15.28 15.77 -4.16
C ARG A 192 16.53 14.97 -3.82
N HIS A 193 16.41 13.64 -3.85
CA HIS A 193 17.51 12.69 -3.61
C HIS A 193 17.65 11.77 -4.82
N GLY A 194 18.75 11.96 -5.56
CA GLY A 194 19.05 11.22 -6.78
C GLY A 194 19.63 9.85 -6.47
N GLY A 195 18.80 8.82 -6.51
CA GLY A 195 19.17 7.41 -6.49
C GLY A 195 19.26 6.81 -7.89
N ILE A 196 19.62 5.53 -7.93
CA ILE A 196 19.70 4.75 -9.18
C ILE A 196 18.36 4.69 -9.91
N ASP A 197 17.26 4.60 -9.16
CA ASP A 197 15.89 4.53 -9.70
C ASP A 197 15.55 5.72 -10.60
N GLY A 198 16.02 6.94 -10.23
CA GLY A 198 15.82 8.14 -11.03
C GLY A 198 16.64 8.13 -12.31
N VAL A 199 17.85 7.59 -12.26
CA VAL A 199 18.70 7.41 -13.47
C VAL A 199 18.07 6.38 -14.42
N GLU A 200 17.56 5.27 -13.88
CA GLU A 200 16.84 4.26 -14.69
C GLU A 200 15.55 4.82 -15.30
N GLN A 201 14.83 5.67 -14.55
CA GLN A 201 13.65 6.34 -15.07
C GLN A 201 14.00 7.25 -16.23
N LEU A 202 15.02 8.10 -16.10
CA LEU A 202 15.50 8.98 -17.15
C LEU A 202 15.98 8.20 -18.37
N THR A 203 16.70 7.10 -18.17
CA THR A 203 17.17 6.21 -19.26
C THR A 203 15.98 5.69 -20.07
N ARG A 204 14.93 5.19 -19.41
CA ARG A 204 13.70 4.72 -20.08
C ARG A 204 13.00 5.83 -20.86
N TYR A 205 12.98 7.06 -20.33
CA TYR A 205 12.44 8.20 -21.08
C TYR A 205 13.27 8.49 -22.32
N CYS A 206 14.59 8.55 -22.22
CA CYS A 206 15.46 8.79 -23.36
C CYS A 206 15.33 7.70 -24.44
N GLU A 207 15.28 6.43 -24.04
CA GLU A 207 15.06 5.31 -24.98
C GLU A 207 13.73 5.43 -25.71
N LEU A 208 12.66 5.80 -24.98
CA LEU A 208 11.33 5.96 -25.59
C LEU A 208 11.28 7.14 -26.55
N LEU A 209 11.80 8.30 -26.12
CA LEU A 209 11.80 9.52 -26.93
C LEU A 209 12.69 9.41 -28.19
N ASN A 210 13.79 8.66 -28.12
CA ASN A 210 14.66 8.39 -29.26
C ASN A 210 14.02 7.48 -30.33
N ARG A 211 12.88 6.86 -30.06
CA ARG A 211 12.09 6.14 -31.08
C ARG A 211 11.30 7.09 -31.98
N ASP A 212 11.08 8.31 -31.52
CA ASP A 212 10.45 9.35 -32.32
C ASP A 212 11.51 10.12 -33.12
N THR A 213 11.54 9.89 -34.43
CA THR A 213 12.52 10.51 -35.33
C THR A 213 12.43 12.03 -35.41
N SER A 214 11.31 12.61 -34.98
CA SER A 214 11.12 14.06 -34.89
C SER A 214 11.81 14.69 -33.68
N LEU A 215 12.06 13.88 -32.63
CA LEU A 215 12.72 14.32 -31.39
C LEU A 215 14.19 13.88 -31.33
N ALA A 216 14.52 12.77 -31.98
CA ALA A 216 15.86 12.17 -31.90
C ALA A 216 16.92 13.05 -32.61
N PRO A 217 18.15 13.17 -32.03
CA PRO A 217 18.59 12.52 -30.80
C PRO A 217 18.15 13.28 -29.54
N VAL A 218 17.79 12.50 -28.48
CA VAL A 218 17.43 13.03 -27.18
C VAL A 218 18.47 12.60 -26.15
N ARG A 219 19.06 13.56 -25.45
CA ARG A 219 19.95 13.29 -24.30
C ARG A 219 19.24 13.53 -22.96
N GLY A 220 19.72 12.85 -21.91
CA GLY A 220 19.18 12.99 -20.57
C GLY A 220 20.04 13.88 -19.67
N ILE A 221 19.40 14.63 -18.78
CA ILE A 221 20.03 15.29 -17.65
C ILE A 221 19.31 14.86 -16.37
N PHE A 222 20.07 14.31 -15.42
CA PHE A 222 19.55 13.98 -14.11
C PHE A 222 19.95 15.09 -13.12
N ALA A 223 18.97 15.80 -12.59
CA ALA A 223 19.14 16.91 -11.67
C ALA A 223 18.64 16.55 -10.27
N ALA A 224 19.48 16.64 -9.25
CA ALA A 224 19.09 16.38 -7.89
C ALA A 224 19.84 17.26 -6.88
N GLN A 225 19.23 17.49 -5.73
CA GLN A 225 19.87 18.21 -4.62
C GLN A 225 21.07 17.43 -4.07
N THR A 226 20.93 16.09 -3.98
CA THR A 226 22.00 15.16 -3.61
C THR A 226 21.95 13.97 -4.55
N ILE A 227 23.10 13.49 -5.01
CA ILE A 227 23.22 12.32 -5.88
C ILE A 227 24.04 11.25 -5.17
N THR A 228 23.49 10.04 -5.06
CA THR A 228 24.17 8.90 -4.45
C THR A 228 25.39 8.49 -5.25
N ALA A 229 26.37 7.83 -4.60
CA ALA A 229 27.55 7.33 -5.28
C ALA A 229 27.20 6.33 -6.42
N GLN A 230 26.20 5.49 -6.20
CA GLN A 230 25.71 4.52 -7.18
C GLN A 230 25.07 5.16 -8.42
N ALA A 231 24.44 6.33 -8.27
CA ALA A 231 23.80 7.04 -9.38
C ALA A 231 24.80 7.91 -10.18
N ARG A 232 26.08 7.99 -9.78
CA ARG A 232 27.14 8.74 -10.45
C ARG A 232 28.02 7.87 -11.36
N THR A 233 27.95 6.54 -11.20
CA THR A 233 28.69 5.55 -12.01
C THR A 233 27.90 5.12 -13.22
#